data_9b4df4fb96f9b84ed6ef128ab4de29fb
#
_entry.id   9b4df4fb96f9b84ed6ef128ab4de29fb
#
_cell.length_a   1.000
_cell.length_b   1.000
_cell.length_c   1.000
_cell.angle_alpha   90.00
_cell.angle_beta   90.00
_cell.angle_gamma   90.00
#
_symmetry.space_group_name_H-M   'P 1'
#
loop_
_entity.id
_entity.type
_entity.pdbx_description
1 polymer ?
#
loop_
_entity_poly.entity_id
_entity_poly.type
_entity_poly.pdbx_seq_one_letter_code
_entity_poly.pdbx_strand_id
1 'polypeptide(L)'
;FVAQHPTIKMLALSFLLHDNRQLWGRFWGAAGERRDLHFEVCYYQPMEWAIGRGLDSYDPGPGSEHKVRRGFRAVADCSWHRFADRRLQGLFEQYIPQFNARTTEMIDSLNEELPFKRPGGPPATTGDESENAQ
;
A
#
# COMPACT_ATOMS: atom_id res chain seq x y z
N PHE A 1 8.57 -2.52 -13.73
CA PHE A 1 7.45 -2.96 -14.59
C PHE A 1 7.08 -1.85 -15.55
N VAL A 2 6.77 -2.18 -16.77
CA VAL A 2 6.45 -1.20 -17.83
C VAL A 2 5.18 -1.65 -18.56
N ALA A 3 4.17 -0.76 -18.59
CA ALA A 3 3.01 -0.93 -19.45
C ALA A 3 3.27 -0.29 -20.82
N GLN A 4 3.06 -1.06 -21.89
CA GLN A 4 3.32 -0.65 -23.26
C GLN A 4 2.05 -0.66 -24.10
N HIS A 5 2.02 0.18 -25.11
CA HIS A 5 0.99 0.21 -26.14
C HIS A 5 1.64 0.25 -27.52
N PRO A 6 1.09 -0.40 -28.54
CA PRO A 6 1.70 -0.45 -29.87
C PRO A 6 2.07 0.92 -30.47
N THR A 7 1.23 1.93 -30.21
CA THR A 7 1.42 3.28 -30.75
C THR A 7 2.14 4.23 -29.78
N ILE A 8 1.87 4.12 -28.47
CA ILE A 8 2.40 5.02 -27.43
C ILE A 8 3.49 4.28 -26.66
N LYS A 9 4.45 3.73 -27.26
CA LYS A 9 5.56 2.92 -26.72
C LYS A 9 5.54 2.62 -25.20
N MET A 10 5.44 3.63 -24.32
CA MET A 10 5.38 3.49 -22.86
C MET A 10 4.17 4.26 -22.31
N LEU A 11 3.22 3.55 -21.70
CA LEU A 11 2.04 4.12 -21.03
C LEU A 11 2.33 4.47 -19.57
N ALA A 12 2.96 3.56 -18.87
CA ALA A 12 3.29 3.71 -17.47
C ALA A 12 4.52 2.87 -17.10
N LEU A 13 5.15 3.27 -16.01
CA LEU A 13 6.31 2.63 -15.42
C LEU A 13 6.15 2.59 -13.91
N SER A 14 6.45 1.45 -13.27
CA SER A 14 6.77 1.41 -11.86
C SER A 14 8.21 0.95 -11.64
N PHE A 15 8.90 1.64 -10.73
CA PHE A 15 10.25 1.30 -10.30
C PHE A 15 10.19 0.70 -8.89
N LEU A 16 10.72 -0.50 -8.75
CA LEU A 16 10.77 -1.24 -7.51
C LEU A 16 12.20 -1.72 -7.26
N LEU A 17 12.50 -1.95 -6.00
CA LEU A 17 13.73 -2.58 -5.55
C LEU A 17 13.41 -3.92 -4.90
N HIS A 18 14.32 -4.87 -4.95
CA HIS A 18 14.16 -6.13 -4.24
C HIS A 18 15.50 -6.69 -3.76
N ASP A 19 15.42 -7.50 -2.73
CA ASP A 19 16.48 -8.44 -2.35
C ASP A 19 15.98 -9.89 -2.53
N ASN A 20 16.58 -10.85 -1.82
CA ASN A 20 16.18 -12.26 -1.88
C ASN A 20 14.89 -12.59 -1.14
N ARG A 21 14.32 -11.66 -0.36
CA ARG A 21 13.17 -11.89 0.52
C ARG A 21 12.04 -10.90 0.32
N GLN A 22 12.37 -9.67 -0.08
CA GLN A 22 11.40 -8.58 -0.06
C GLN A 22 11.45 -7.74 -1.32
N LEU A 23 10.28 -7.26 -1.76
CA LEU A 23 10.09 -6.30 -2.84
C LEU A 23 9.61 -4.97 -2.25
N TRP A 24 10.17 -3.85 -2.73
CA TRP A 24 9.77 -2.49 -2.32
C TRP A 24 9.37 -1.64 -3.51
N GLY A 25 8.15 -1.13 -3.50
CA GLY A 25 7.70 -0.10 -4.42
C GLY A 25 8.33 1.26 -4.10
N ARG A 26 8.79 1.96 -5.12
CA ARG A 26 9.46 3.27 -4.94
C ARG A 26 8.82 4.39 -5.73
N PHE A 27 8.79 4.28 -7.03
CA PHE A 27 8.30 5.32 -7.90
C PHE A 27 7.37 4.75 -8.96
N TRP A 28 6.44 5.58 -9.39
CA TRP A 28 5.65 5.26 -10.55
C TRP A 28 5.40 6.54 -11.38
N GLY A 29 5.11 6.36 -12.66
CA GLY A 29 4.71 7.44 -13.55
C GLY A 29 3.93 6.90 -14.74
N ALA A 30 3.06 7.74 -15.31
CA ALA A 30 2.27 7.42 -16.48
C ALA A 30 2.26 8.59 -17.45
N ALA A 31 2.17 8.29 -18.74
CA ALA A 31 2.06 9.30 -19.81
C ALA A 31 0.67 9.94 -19.89
N GLY A 32 -0.31 9.42 -19.14
CA GLY A 32 -1.68 9.94 -19.05
C GLY A 32 -2.52 9.08 -18.12
N GLU A 33 -3.68 9.60 -17.73
CA GLU A 33 -4.62 8.87 -16.90
C GLU A 33 -5.27 7.73 -17.68
N ARG A 34 -5.20 6.54 -17.10
CA ARG A 34 -5.88 5.35 -17.59
C ARG A 34 -6.45 4.60 -16.40
N ARG A 35 -7.70 4.19 -16.54
CA ARG A 35 -8.38 3.43 -15.50
C ARG A 35 -7.57 2.18 -15.15
N ASP A 36 -7.42 1.92 -13.86
CA ASP A 36 -6.77 0.76 -13.24
C ASP A 36 -5.29 0.54 -13.59
N LEU A 37 -4.68 1.33 -14.48
CA LEU A 37 -3.29 1.18 -14.92
C LEU A 37 -2.29 1.27 -13.75
N HIS A 38 -2.53 2.18 -12.80
CA HIS A 38 -1.73 2.30 -11.59
C HIS A 38 -1.75 0.99 -10.77
N PHE A 39 -2.91 0.42 -10.56
CA PHE A 39 -3.05 -0.79 -9.77
C PHE A 39 -2.38 -1.99 -10.44
N GLU A 40 -2.52 -2.10 -11.75
CA GLU A 40 -1.89 -3.16 -12.52
C GLU A 40 -0.36 -3.10 -12.41
N VAL A 41 0.22 -1.94 -12.71
CA VAL A 41 1.68 -1.77 -12.82
C VAL A 41 2.35 -1.68 -11.45
N CYS A 42 1.65 -1.16 -10.42
CA CYS A 42 2.23 -0.94 -9.10
C CYS A 42 1.86 -2.02 -8.07
N TYR A 43 0.81 -2.83 -8.29
CA TYR A 43 0.40 -3.83 -7.31
C TYR A 43 0.27 -5.23 -7.90
N TYR A 44 -0.58 -5.45 -8.90
CA TYR A 44 -0.90 -6.81 -9.34
C TYR A 44 0.28 -7.48 -10.03
N GLN A 45 0.88 -6.87 -11.02
CA GLN A 45 2.06 -7.44 -11.70
C GLN A 45 3.27 -7.60 -10.78
N PRO A 46 3.64 -6.62 -9.92
CA PRO A 46 4.68 -6.82 -8.93
C PRO A 46 4.37 -7.94 -7.92
N MET A 47 3.10 -8.11 -7.52
CA MET A 47 2.68 -9.15 -6.60
C MET A 47 2.85 -10.55 -7.22
N GLU A 48 2.36 -10.74 -8.44
CA GLU A 48 2.56 -11.99 -9.20
C GLU A 48 4.04 -12.32 -9.39
N TRP A 49 4.84 -11.32 -9.72
CA TRP A 49 6.27 -11.47 -9.89
C TRP A 49 6.97 -11.87 -8.58
N ALA A 50 6.59 -11.25 -7.46
CA ALA A 50 7.14 -11.56 -6.14
C ALA A 50 6.79 -13.00 -5.71
N ILE A 51 5.53 -13.41 -5.92
CA ILE A 51 5.06 -14.78 -5.65
C ILE A 51 5.84 -15.78 -6.52
N GLY A 52 5.96 -15.52 -7.82
CA GLY A 52 6.69 -16.39 -8.75
C GLY A 52 8.17 -16.54 -8.43
N ARG A 53 8.74 -15.61 -7.68
CA ARG A 53 10.13 -15.65 -7.18
C ARG A 53 10.27 -16.19 -5.77
N GLY A 54 9.17 -16.48 -5.09
CA GLY A 54 9.18 -16.97 -3.71
C GLY A 54 9.64 -15.92 -2.70
N LEU A 55 9.39 -14.62 -2.97
CA LEU A 55 9.68 -13.57 -2.00
C LEU A 55 8.70 -13.64 -0.82
N ASP A 56 9.17 -13.34 0.37
CA ASP A 56 8.38 -13.42 1.60
C ASP A 56 7.36 -12.27 1.73
N SER A 57 7.68 -11.09 1.18
CA SER A 57 6.85 -9.90 1.34
C SER A 57 6.99 -8.89 0.20
N TYR A 58 5.95 -8.07 0.04
CA TYR A 58 5.94 -6.92 -0.83
C TYR A 58 5.43 -5.68 -0.08
N ASP A 59 6.26 -4.65 0.01
CA ASP A 59 5.94 -3.33 0.52
C ASP A 59 5.66 -2.38 -0.65
N PRO A 60 4.41 -1.94 -0.88
CA PRO A 60 4.05 -1.04 -1.97
C PRO A 60 4.41 0.43 -1.70
N GLY A 61 5.15 0.72 -0.64
CA GLY A 61 5.52 2.06 -0.18
C GLY A 61 4.48 2.71 0.75
N PRO A 62 4.74 3.93 1.24
CA PRO A 62 3.89 4.60 2.23
C PRO A 62 2.52 4.99 1.69
N GLY A 63 1.56 5.10 2.60
CA GLY A 63 0.26 5.77 2.41
C GLY A 63 -0.84 4.96 1.73
N SER A 64 -2.02 5.45 1.92
CA SER A 64 -3.34 5.27 1.33
C SER A 64 -4.14 3.97 1.58
N GLU A 65 -5.41 4.19 1.98
CA GLU A 65 -6.42 3.18 2.31
C GLU A 65 -6.69 2.17 1.18
N HIS A 66 -6.57 2.59 -0.08
CA HIS A 66 -6.81 1.70 -1.22
C HIS A 66 -5.86 0.49 -1.28
N LYS A 67 -4.71 0.54 -0.61
CA LYS A 67 -3.77 -0.60 -0.49
C LYS A 67 -4.32 -1.66 0.45
N VAL A 68 -4.93 -1.24 1.56
CA VAL A 68 -5.55 -2.16 2.53
C VAL A 68 -6.66 -2.97 1.87
N ARG A 69 -7.50 -2.32 1.06
CA ARG A 69 -8.56 -3.00 0.27
C ARG A 69 -8.02 -4.00 -0.75
N ARG A 70 -6.73 -3.95 -1.07
CA ARG A 70 -6.01 -4.90 -1.95
C ARG A 70 -5.16 -5.91 -1.19
N GLY A 71 -5.35 -5.99 0.14
CA GLY A 71 -4.71 -6.98 0.98
C GLY A 71 -3.36 -6.57 1.57
N PHE A 72 -2.91 -5.34 1.33
CA PHE A 72 -1.69 -4.86 1.98
C PHE A 72 -1.98 -4.46 3.42
N ARG A 73 -1.28 -5.09 4.35
CA ARG A 73 -1.38 -4.76 5.77
C ARG A 73 -0.67 -3.43 6.07
N ALA A 74 -1.34 -2.55 6.79
CA ALA A 74 -0.69 -1.37 7.36
C ALA A 74 0.27 -1.78 8.48
N VAL A 75 1.49 -1.28 8.42
CA VAL A 75 2.55 -1.52 9.42
C VAL A 75 3.18 -0.20 9.84
N ALA A 76 3.67 -0.14 11.06
CA ALA A 76 4.41 1.03 11.53
C ALA A 76 5.79 1.06 10.86
N ASP A 77 6.16 2.21 10.32
CA ASP A 77 7.51 2.52 9.91
C ASP A 77 8.18 3.45 10.93
N CYS A 78 9.47 3.33 11.10
CA CYS A 78 10.23 4.10 12.08
C CYS A 78 11.10 5.15 11.37
N SER A 79 10.98 6.39 11.79
CA SER A 79 11.85 7.48 11.38
C SER A 79 12.52 8.17 12.57
N TRP A 80 13.72 8.66 12.36
CA TRP A 80 14.52 9.28 13.38
C TRP A 80 14.74 10.75 13.03
N HIS A 81 14.39 11.65 13.94
CA HIS A 81 14.47 13.08 13.73
C HIS A 81 15.31 13.74 14.81
N ARG A 82 16.16 14.68 14.41
CA ARG A 82 16.91 15.54 15.29
C ARG A 82 16.93 16.96 14.72
N PHE A 83 16.52 17.91 15.51
CA PHE A 83 16.48 19.31 15.11
C PHE A 83 17.65 20.08 15.73
N ALA A 84 18.32 20.92 14.94
CA ALA A 84 19.36 21.82 15.43
C ALA A 84 18.79 22.93 16.34
N ASP A 85 17.58 23.38 16.06
CA ASP A 85 16.85 24.32 16.90
C ASP A 85 16.30 23.60 18.13
N ARG A 86 16.74 24.03 19.31
CA ARG A 86 16.36 23.43 20.62
C ARG A 86 14.87 23.59 20.94
N ARG A 87 14.22 24.67 20.47
CA ARG A 87 12.77 24.88 20.68
C ARG A 87 11.97 23.92 19.86
N LEU A 88 12.36 23.73 18.60
CA LEU A 88 11.73 22.75 17.71
C LEU A 88 11.94 21.33 18.22
N GLN A 89 13.15 21.02 18.71
CA GLN A 89 13.44 19.72 19.34
C GLN A 89 12.52 19.47 20.56
N GLY A 90 12.37 20.45 21.45
CA GLY A 90 11.51 20.32 22.63
C GLY A 90 10.02 20.17 22.27
N LEU A 91 9.53 20.89 21.27
CA LEU A 91 8.17 20.70 20.76
C LEU A 91 7.98 19.30 20.17
N PHE A 92 8.91 18.84 19.38
CA PHE A 92 8.85 17.49 18.80
C PHE A 92 8.81 16.42 19.89
N GLU A 93 9.69 16.49 20.89
CA GLU A 93 9.73 15.55 22.02
C GLU A 93 8.43 15.56 22.83
N GLN A 94 7.81 16.71 22.98
CA GLN A 94 6.53 16.87 23.69
C GLN A 94 5.36 16.18 22.95
N TYR A 95 5.30 16.28 21.61
CA TYR A 95 4.13 15.85 20.85
C TYR A 95 4.29 14.47 20.22
N ILE A 96 5.51 13.96 20.04
CA ILE A 96 5.75 12.68 19.37
C ILE A 96 5.05 11.49 20.04
N PRO A 97 4.95 11.38 21.38
CA PRO A 97 4.23 10.28 22.01
C PRO A 97 2.75 10.23 21.62
N GLN A 98 2.10 11.40 21.58
CA GLN A 98 0.70 11.51 21.20
C GLN A 98 0.49 11.19 19.70
N PHE A 99 1.41 11.65 18.85
CA PHE A 99 1.41 11.34 17.43
C PHE A 99 1.55 9.83 17.20
N ASN A 100 2.49 9.18 17.86
CA ASN A 100 2.71 7.75 17.76
C ASN A 100 1.49 6.94 18.22
N ALA A 101 0.85 7.33 19.33
CA ALA A 101 -0.37 6.67 19.81
C ALA A 101 -1.49 6.73 18.76
N ARG A 102 -1.75 7.91 18.20
CA ARG A 102 -2.76 8.07 17.12
C ARG A 102 -2.42 7.28 15.86
N THR A 103 -1.14 7.21 15.51
CA THR A 103 -0.68 6.41 14.35
C THR A 103 -0.95 4.93 14.59
N THR A 104 -0.71 4.43 15.79
CA THR A 104 -1.00 3.03 16.15
C THR A 104 -2.51 2.74 16.03
N GLU A 105 -3.36 3.58 16.60
CA GLU A 105 -4.83 3.45 16.50
C GLU A 105 -5.29 3.46 15.03
N MET A 106 -4.71 4.33 14.20
CA MET A 106 -5.02 4.39 12.77
C MET A 106 -4.60 3.12 12.03
N ILE A 107 -3.41 2.57 12.33
CA ILE A 107 -2.92 1.31 11.74
C ILE A 107 -3.86 0.16 12.11
N ASP A 108 -4.28 0.08 13.36
CA ASP A 108 -5.20 -0.96 13.83
C ASP A 108 -6.54 -0.86 13.11
N SER A 109 -7.12 0.35 13.03
CA SER A 109 -8.37 0.61 12.31
C SER A 109 -8.27 0.23 10.83
N LEU A 110 -7.20 0.61 10.15
CA LEU A 110 -6.97 0.25 8.75
C LEU A 110 -6.88 -1.27 8.55
N ASN A 111 -6.22 -1.96 9.45
CA ASN A 111 -6.06 -3.42 9.38
C ASN A 111 -7.39 -4.16 9.65
N GLU A 112 -8.37 -3.51 10.26
CA GLU A 112 -9.72 -4.06 10.37
C GLU A 112 -10.46 -4.15 9.03
N GLU A 113 -10.08 -3.29 8.07
CA GLU A 113 -10.66 -3.26 6.72
C GLU A 113 -10.03 -4.26 5.73
N LEU A 114 -9.06 -5.08 6.17
CA LEU A 114 -8.43 -6.08 5.29
C LEU A 114 -9.46 -7.05 4.71
N PRO A 115 -9.40 -7.37 3.40
CA PRO A 115 -10.39 -8.22 2.73
C PRO A 115 -10.28 -9.71 3.08
N PHE A 116 -9.40 -10.07 4.02
CA PHE A 116 -9.20 -11.45 4.42
C PHE A 116 -10.13 -11.85 5.56
N LYS A 117 -10.67 -13.07 5.49
CA LYS A 117 -11.45 -13.65 6.60
C LYS A 117 -10.57 -13.76 7.84
N ARG A 118 -11.03 -13.21 8.95
CA ARG A 118 -10.40 -13.46 10.25
C ARG A 118 -10.61 -14.95 10.63
N PRO A 119 -9.60 -15.66 11.13
CA PRO A 119 -9.83 -16.99 11.68
C PRO A 119 -10.91 -16.91 12.78
N GLY A 120 -12.05 -17.58 12.57
CA GLY A 120 -13.18 -17.59 13.52
C GLY A 120 -14.20 -16.44 13.37
N GLY A 121 -14.10 -15.58 12.36
CA GLY A 121 -15.12 -14.55 12.06
C GLY A 121 -16.33 -15.11 11.31
N PRO A 122 -17.51 -14.44 11.37
CA PRO A 122 -18.69 -14.84 10.61
C PRO A 122 -18.41 -14.87 9.11
N PRO A 123 -19.10 -15.74 8.33
CA PRO A 123 -18.93 -15.77 6.88
C PRO A 123 -19.27 -14.41 6.29
N ALA A 124 -18.51 -13.98 5.27
CA ALA A 124 -18.82 -12.75 4.54
C ALA A 124 -20.26 -12.87 4.00
N THR A 125 -21.10 -11.89 4.33
CA THR A 125 -22.40 -11.73 3.68
C THR A 125 -22.15 -11.50 2.20
N THR A 126 -22.46 -12.49 1.37
CA THR A 126 -22.56 -12.31 -0.08
C THR A 126 -23.63 -11.25 -0.31
N GLY A 127 -23.18 -10.08 -0.80
CA GLY A 127 -24.11 -9.04 -1.24
C GLY A 127 -25.12 -9.64 -2.21
N ASP A 128 -26.37 -9.40 -1.91
CA ASP A 128 -27.55 -9.79 -2.67
C ASP A 128 -27.44 -9.20 -4.10
N GLU A 129 -27.16 -10.05 -5.07
CA GLU A 129 -27.32 -9.75 -6.50
C GLU A 129 -28.79 -9.92 -6.87
N SER A 130 -29.65 -9.09 -6.32
CA SER A 130 -31.05 -9.03 -6.75
C SER A 130 -31.55 -7.59 -6.72
N GLU A 131 -31.20 -6.84 -7.78
CA GLU A 131 -32.06 -5.76 -8.29
C GLU A 131 -31.43 -5.13 -9.55
N ASN A 132 -31.71 -5.74 -10.70
CA ASN A 132 -31.89 -5.02 -11.97
C ASN A 132 -32.44 -5.96 -13.05
N ALA A 133 -33.73 -6.22 -12.92
CA ALA A 133 -34.58 -6.69 -14.02
C ALA A 133 -35.88 -5.88 -13.99
N GLN A 134 -35.86 -4.72 -14.60
CA GLN A 134 -37.01 -4.11 -15.29
C GLN A 134 -36.53 -3.03 -16.25
#